data_8382388fa1856fac5fd5f490c19e2c69
#
_entry.id   8382388fa1856fac5fd5f490c19e2c69
#
_cell.length_a   1.000
_cell.length_b   1.000
_cell.length_c   1.000
_cell.angle_alpha   90.00
_cell.angle_beta   90.00
_cell.angle_gamma   90.00
#
_symmetry.space_group_name_H-M   'P 1'
#
loop_
_entity.id
_entity.type
_entity.pdbx_description
1 polymer ?
#
loop_
_entity_poly.entity_id
_entity_poly.type
_entity_poly.pdbx_seq_one_letter_code
_entity_poly.pdbx_strand_id
1 'polypeptide(L)'
;MSKTFFIDTTRCTACRGCQVACKEWQGFEGNQTKQVGWGSHQNPPDLNPKNYKVVRFSEQKLKDRVAWNFFPDQCRHCVDPSCKYPADEYKKGLVILDEETGAVIYTDACRDMPKDVFQQMLDFCPYNIPRRDEKTGVINKCDMCVERVKEGLVPMCVKAC
;
A
#
# COMPACT_ATOMS: atom_id res chain seq x y z
N MET A 1 -3.82 -21.69 -4.44
CA MET A 1 -4.96 -20.86 -4.00
C MET A 1 -4.46 -19.44 -3.74
N SER A 2 -5.08 -18.44 -4.35
CA SER A 2 -4.75 -17.04 -4.09
C SER A 2 -4.96 -16.68 -2.61
N LYS A 3 -4.13 -15.80 -2.10
CA LYS A 3 -4.18 -15.30 -0.71
C LYS A 3 -4.86 -13.93 -0.68
N THR A 4 -5.36 -13.56 0.48
CA THR A 4 -5.93 -12.23 0.72
C THR A 4 -5.62 -11.76 2.12
N PHE A 5 -5.68 -10.45 2.33
CA PHE A 5 -5.60 -9.87 3.67
C PHE A 5 -6.97 -9.84 4.32
N PHE A 6 -7.07 -10.38 5.51
CA PHE A 6 -8.17 -10.11 6.42
C PHE A 6 -7.72 -9.05 7.44
N ILE A 7 -8.45 -7.97 7.56
CA ILE A 7 -8.15 -6.86 8.47
C ILE A 7 -9.32 -6.67 9.43
N ASP A 8 -9.12 -7.03 10.68
CA ASP A 8 -10.07 -6.78 11.76
C ASP A 8 -9.77 -5.42 12.42
N THR A 9 -10.48 -4.39 11.99
CA THR A 9 -10.28 -3.03 12.49
C THR A 9 -10.74 -2.86 13.95
N THR A 10 -11.56 -3.76 14.48
CA THR A 10 -12.02 -3.70 15.88
C THR A 10 -10.88 -4.00 16.86
N ARG A 11 -9.85 -4.70 16.38
CA ARG A 11 -8.67 -5.08 17.16
C ARG A 11 -7.48 -4.17 16.93
N CYS A 12 -7.57 -3.23 15.99
CA CYS A 12 -6.49 -2.33 15.66
C CYS A 12 -6.32 -1.27 16.76
N THR A 13 -5.14 -1.24 17.37
CA THR A 13 -4.77 -0.24 18.41
C THR A 13 -3.93 0.91 17.84
N ALA A 14 -3.76 0.98 16.51
CA ALA A 14 -2.90 1.96 15.84
C ALA A 14 -1.43 1.94 16.29
N CYS A 15 -0.92 0.81 16.76
CA CYS A 15 0.46 0.69 17.25
C CYS A 15 1.52 0.89 16.13
N ARG A 16 1.12 0.85 14.85
CA ARG A 16 1.97 0.99 13.66
C ARG A 16 3.06 -0.07 13.48
N GLY A 17 3.07 -1.13 14.27
CA GLY A 17 4.01 -2.24 14.13
C GLY A 17 4.01 -2.83 12.72
N CYS A 18 2.83 -3.00 12.11
CA CYS A 18 2.69 -3.47 10.73
C CYS A 18 3.29 -2.50 9.68
N GLN A 19 3.24 -1.19 9.94
CA GLN A 19 3.82 -0.16 9.08
C GLN A 19 5.35 -0.18 9.14
N VAL A 20 5.91 -0.27 10.34
CA VAL A 20 7.36 -0.35 10.57
C VAL A 20 7.93 -1.64 9.99
N ALA A 21 7.31 -2.79 10.29
CA ALA A 21 7.76 -4.09 9.79
C ALA A 21 7.74 -4.18 8.25
N CYS A 22 6.72 -3.59 7.60
CA CYS A 22 6.69 -3.49 6.15
C CYS A 22 7.85 -2.66 5.60
N LYS A 23 8.13 -1.52 6.23
CA LYS A 23 9.19 -0.62 5.83
C LYS A 23 10.59 -1.25 5.99
N GLU A 24 10.80 -1.92 7.10
CA GLU A 24 12.04 -2.63 7.42
C GLU A 24 12.28 -3.79 6.43
N TRP A 25 11.26 -4.59 6.16
CA TRP A 25 11.33 -5.69 5.18
C TRP A 25 11.70 -5.22 3.78
N GLN A 26 11.14 -4.09 3.35
CA GLN A 26 11.41 -3.51 2.03
C GLN A 26 12.77 -2.76 1.97
N GLY A 27 13.52 -2.69 3.07
CA GLY A 27 14.79 -1.98 3.13
C GLY A 27 14.68 -0.47 2.92
N PHE A 28 13.51 0.12 3.18
CA PHE A 28 13.31 1.54 2.97
C PHE A 28 13.96 2.37 4.09
N GLU A 29 14.66 3.42 3.67
CA GLU A 29 15.24 4.41 4.59
C GLU A 29 14.18 5.02 5.52
N GLY A 30 14.61 5.45 6.69
CA GLY A 30 13.78 6.21 7.62
C GLY A 30 13.20 7.47 6.96
N ASN A 31 11.94 7.76 7.22
CA ASN A 31 11.37 9.04 6.81
C ASN A 31 11.81 10.13 7.78
N GLN A 32 12.04 11.33 7.28
CA GLN A 32 11.96 12.51 8.13
C GLN A 32 10.49 12.69 8.51
N THR A 33 10.11 12.13 9.65
CA THR A 33 8.76 12.28 10.16
C THR A 33 8.62 13.67 10.78
N LYS A 34 7.64 14.41 10.29
CA LYS A 34 7.21 15.66 10.93
C LYS A 34 5.87 15.40 11.58
N GLN A 35 5.67 15.97 12.74
CA GLN A 35 4.31 16.04 13.28
C GLN A 35 3.47 16.87 12.32
N VAL A 36 2.42 16.26 11.76
CA VAL A 36 1.65 16.85 10.67
C VAL A 36 0.61 17.85 11.18
N GLY A 37 0.65 18.18 12.48
CA GLY A 37 -0.20 19.20 13.09
C GLY A 37 -1.62 18.72 13.39
N TRP A 38 -2.56 19.63 13.36
CA TRP A 38 -3.90 19.55 13.93
C TRP A 38 -4.90 18.58 13.24
N GLY A 39 -4.53 17.92 12.16
CA GLY A 39 -5.49 17.13 11.39
C GLY A 39 -5.56 15.65 11.76
N SER A 40 -4.47 15.07 12.22
CA SER A 40 -4.41 13.62 12.49
C SER A 40 -3.08 13.23 13.14
N HIS A 41 -3.10 12.15 13.93
CA HIS A 41 -1.87 11.46 14.38
C HIS A 41 -1.26 10.54 13.32
N GLN A 42 -1.82 10.49 12.11
CA GLN A 42 -1.32 9.69 11.01
C GLN A 42 0.07 10.18 10.58
N ASN A 43 1.03 9.25 10.43
CA ASN A 43 2.37 9.58 10.00
C ASN A 43 3.00 8.37 9.27
N PRO A 44 3.44 8.52 8.00
CA PRO A 44 3.30 9.73 7.18
C PRO A 44 1.84 10.06 6.86
N PRO A 45 1.55 11.26 6.30
CA PRO A 45 0.17 11.69 6.02
C PRO A 45 -0.53 10.82 4.97
N ASP A 46 0.22 10.16 4.09
CA ASP A 46 -0.31 9.23 3.10
C ASP A 46 0.73 8.16 2.73
N LEU A 47 0.29 7.14 1.98
CA LEU A 47 1.17 6.22 1.28
C LEU A 47 2.14 7.00 0.40
N ASN A 48 3.36 6.52 0.29
CA ASN A 48 4.37 7.11 -0.57
C ASN A 48 5.36 6.02 -1.05
N PRO A 49 6.28 6.33 -1.98
CA PRO A 49 7.17 5.32 -2.56
C PRO A 49 8.06 4.57 -1.55
N LYS A 50 8.22 5.10 -0.34
CA LYS A 50 8.98 4.48 0.75
C LYS A 50 8.10 4.01 1.92
N ASN A 51 6.77 3.99 1.74
CA ASN A 51 5.81 3.50 2.74
C ASN A 51 4.62 2.87 2.03
N TYR A 52 4.69 1.55 1.84
CA TYR A 52 3.66 0.75 1.20
C TYR A 52 2.45 0.51 2.09
N LYS A 53 2.61 0.76 3.38
CA LYS A 53 1.58 0.60 4.40
C LYS A 53 1.56 1.80 5.33
N VAL A 54 0.36 2.27 5.64
CA VAL A 54 0.10 3.37 6.58
C VAL A 54 -1.09 2.98 7.45
N VAL A 55 -1.03 3.29 8.73
CA VAL A 55 -2.21 3.21 9.59
C VAL A 55 -2.96 4.52 9.49
N ARG A 56 -4.16 4.49 8.90
CA ARG A 56 -5.07 5.63 8.79
C ARG A 56 -5.74 5.89 10.12
N PHE A 57 -5.83 7.15 10.49
CA PHE A 57 -6.54 7.64 11.66
C PHE A 57 -7.77 8.41 11.20
N SER A 58 -8.93 8.06 11.72
CA SER A 58 -10.17 8.81 11.52
C SER A 58 -10.75 9.12 12.89
N GLU A 59 -10.78 10.38 13.24
CA GLU A 59 -11.27 10.89 14.51
C GLU A 59 -12.59 11.60 14.29
N GLN A 60 -13.62 11.17 15.01
CA GLN A 60 -14.97 11.72 14.88
C GLN A 60 -15.51 12.12 16.26
N LYS A 61 -15.93 13.37 16.38
CA LYS A 61 -16.62 13.84 17.58
C LYS A 61 -18.05 13.31 17.57
N LEU A 62 -18.37 12.47 18.53
CA LEU A 62 -19.74 12.10 18.87
C LEU A 62 -20.24 13.01 19.98
N LYS A 63 -21.53 12.87 20.36
CA LYS A 63 -22.16 13.78 21.36
C LYS A 63 -21.34 13.94 22.64
N ASP A 64 -20.87 12.84 23.20
CA ASP A 64 -20.23 12.75 24.53
C ASP A 64 -18.82 12.14 24.50
N ARG A 65 -18.35 11.74 23.36
CA ARG A 65 -17.05 11.06 23.20
C ARG A 65 -16.41 11.32 21.84
N VAL A 66 -15.15 10.98 21.72
CA VAL A 66 -14.44 10.90 20.42
C VAL A 66 -14.36 9.43 20.02
N ALA A 67 -14.81 9.12 18.81
CA ALA A 67 -14.60 7.82 18.19
C ALA A 67 -13.30 7.87 17.40
N TRP A 68 -12.40 6.96 17.67
CA TRP A 68 -11.17 6.77 16.94
C TRP A 68 -11.24 5.47 16.14
N ASN A 69 -11.14 5.61 14.83
CA ASN A 69 -11.13 4.46 13.93
C ASN A 69 -9.76 4.38 13.27
N PHE A 70 -9.19 3.18 13.27
CA PHE A 70 -7.88 2.91 12.70
C PHE A 70 -7.99 1.91 11.58
N PHE A 71 -7.32 2.19 10.47
CA PHE A 71 -7.33 1.30 9.32
C PHE A 71 -5.90 1.12 8.77
N PRO A 72 -5.33 -0.09 8.85
CA PRO A 72 -4.05 -0.42 8.22
C PRO A 72 -4.20 -0.45 6.70
N ASP A 73 -3.88 0.65 6.04
CA ASP A 73 -4.08 0.86 4.62
C ASP A 73 -2.89 0.44 3.76
N GLN A 74 -3.18 -0.27 2.66
CA GLN A 74 -2.23 -0.74 1.65
C GLN A 74 -2.98 -1.17 0.38
N CYS A 75 -2.26 -1.68 -0.64
CA CYS A 75 -2.90 -2.30 -1.79
C CYS A 75 -3.85 -3.44 -1.37
N ARG A 76 -5.01 -3.52 -2.04
CA ARG A 76 -6.01 -4.56 -1.79
C ARG A 76 -5.73 -5.85 -2.55
N HIS A 77 -4.80 -5.82 -3.51
CA HIS A 77 -4.52 -6.92 -4.42
C HIS A 77 -5.80 -7.48 -5.05
N CYS A 78 -6.48 -6.60 -5.79
CA CYS A 78 -7.76 -6.90 -6.43
C CYS A 78 -7.67 -8.15 -7.30
N VAL A 79 -8.73 -8.96 -7.31
CA VAL A 79 -8.85 -10.12 -8.21
C VAL A 79 -8.85 -9.68 -9.67
N ASP A 80 -9.51 -8.55 -9.93
CA ASP A 80 -9.46 -7.84 -11.21
C ASP A 80 -8.87 -6.44 -10.97
N PRO A 81 -7.55 -6.27 -11.12
CA PRO A 81 -6.86 -5.05 -10.78
C PRO A 81 -7.05 -3.97 -11.86
N SER A 82 -8.01 -3.08 -11.69
CA SER A 82 -8.31 -2.01 -12.64
C SER A 82 -7.12 -1.12 -12.98
N CYS A 83 -6.16 -0.96 -12.08
CA CYS A 83 -4.89 -0.26 -12.37
C CYS A 83 -4.02 -0.95 -13.44
N LYS A 84 -4.31 -2.22 -13.77
CA LYS A 84 -3.62 -2.96 -14.81
C LYS A 84 -4.06 -2.56 -16.22
N TYR A 85 -5.30 -2.14 -16.41
CA TYR A 85 -5.83 -1.82 -17.72
C TYR A 85 -5.04 -0.73 -18.46
N PRO A 86 -4.86 0.47 -17.92
CA PRO A 86 -4.08 1.51 -18.61
C PRO A 86 -2.60 1.11 -18.74
N ALA A 87 -2.06 0.34 -17.81
CA ALA A 87 -0.70 -0.16 -17.92
C ALA A 87 -0.55 -1.13 -19.11
N ASP A 88 -1.49 -2.08 -19.29
CA ASP A 88 -1.47 -3.06 -20.37
C ASP A 88 -1.79 -2.44 -21.74
N GLU A 89 -2.59 -1.38 -21.79
CA GLU A 89 -2.85 -0.62 -23.01
C GLU A 89 -1.57 0.07 -23.49
N TYR A 90 -0.79 0.62 -22.57
CA TYR A 90 0.49 1.23 -22.91
C TYR A 90 1.55 0.16 -23.24
N LYS A 91 1.76 -0.81 -22.34
CA LYS A 91 2.72 -1.91 -22.51
C LYS A 91 2.38 -3.08 -21.58
N LYS A 92 2.17 -4.25 -22.15
CA LYS A 92 1.93 -5.48 -21.38
C LYS A 92 3.12 -5.85 -20.49
N GLY A 93 2.82 -6.44 -19.34
CA GLY A 93 3.84 -6.95 -18.42
C GLY A 93 4.36 -5.92 -17.41
N LEU A 94 3.84 -4.70 -17.40
CA LEU A 94 4.15 -3.70 -16.38
C LEU A 94 3.49 -4.04 -15.04
N VAL A 95 2.25 -4.51 -15.09
CA VAL A 95 1.49 -4.96 -13.91
C VAL A 95 1.17 -6.44 -14.07
N ILE A 96 1.64 -7.23 -13.13
CA ILE A 96 1.49 -8.70 -13.14
C ILE A 96 0.52 -9.08 -12.01
N LEU A 97 -0.41 -9.97 -12.33
CA LEU A 97 -1.20 -10.71 -11.34
C LEU A 97 -0.53 -12.08 -11.15
N ASP A 98 0.03 -12.31 -9.98
CA ASP A 98 0.61 -13.60 -9.61
C ASP A 98 -0.51 -14.58 -9.25
N GLU A 99 -0.72 -15.59 -10.09
CA GLU A 99 -1.84 -16.54 -9.95
C GLU A 99 -1.72 -17.41 -8.70
N GLU A 100 -0.51 -17.70 -8.26
CA GLU A 100 -0.27 -18.55 -7.09
C GLU A 100 -0.67 -17.82 -5.79
N THR A 101 -0.26 -16.58 -5.65
CA THR A 101 -0.47 -15.81 -4.42
C THR A 101 -1.67 -14.85 -4.48
N GLY A 102 -2.09 -14.44 -5.68
CA GLY A 102 -3.06 -13.37 -5.89
C GLY A 102 -2.44 -11.97 -5.76
N ALA A 103 -1.12 -11.87 -5.69
CA ALA A 103 -0.45 -10.59 -5.58
C ALA A 103 -0.50 -9.82 -6.90
N VAL A 104 -0.91 -8.57 -6.86
CA VAL A 104 -0.74 -7.63 -7.97
C VAL A 104 0.63 -6.99 -7.78
N ILE A 105 1.52 -7.13 -8.75
CA ILE A 105 2.92 -6.71 -8.69
C ILE A 105 3.19 -5.68 -9.78
N TYR A 106 3.88 -4.61 -9.44
CA TYR A 106 4.42 -3.66 -10.40
C TYR A 106 5.88 -4.02 -10.66
N THR A 107 6.22 -4.22 -11.94
CA THR A 107 7.59 -4.55 -12.33
C THR A 107 8.48 -3.31 -12.40
N ASP A 108 9.78 -3.50 -12.36
CA ASP A 108 10.75 -2.39 -12.50
C ASP A 108 10.59 -1.61 -13.79
N ALA A 109 10.04 -2.23 -14.83
CA ALA A 109 9.75 -1.58 -16.11
C ALA A 109 8.68 -0.47 -16.01
N CYS A 110 7.93 -0.40 -14.90
CA CYS A 110 7.02 0.71 -14.63
C CYS A 110 7.75 2.06 -14.46
N ARG A 111 9.06 2.05 -14.18
CA ARG A 111 9.86 3.27 -14.03
C ARG A 111 9.78 4.17 -15.26
N ASP A 112 9.80 3.55 -16.44
CA ASP A 112 9.84 4.27 -17.73
C ASP A 112 8.43 4.66 -18.23
N MET A 113 7.40 4.39 -17.42
CA MET A 113 6.03 4.72 -17.78
C MET A 113 5.82 6.24 -17.85
N PRO A 114 5.14 6.75 -18.90
CA PRO A 114 4.75 8.15 -19.00
C PRO A 114 3.88 8.60 -17.81
N LYS A 115 3.94 9.89 -17.49
CA LYS A 115 3.17 10.44 -16.34
C LYS A 115 1.66 10.37 -16.53
N ASP A 116 1.20 10.54 -17.75
CA ASP A 116 -0.22 10.46 -18.11
C ASP A 116 -0.76 9.03 -17.94
N VAL A 117 -0.01 8.01 -18.34
CA VAL A 117 -0.38 6.60 -18.11
C VAL A 117 -0.39 6.29 -16.62
N PHE A 118 0.59 6.77 -15.86
CA PHE A 118 0.58 6.62 -14.41
C PHE A 118 -0.64 7.31 -13.77
N GLN A 119 -1.00 8.50 -14.24
CA GLN A 119 -2.20 9.20 -13.75
C GLN A 119 -3.46 8.38 -14.02
N GLN A 120 -3.59 7.78 -15.21
CA GLN A 120 -4.71 6.88 -15.49
C GLN A 120 -4.73 5.67 -14.55
N MET A 121 -3.57 5.05 -14.25
CA MET A 121 -3.50 3.96 -13.25
C MET A 121 -3.99 4.41 -11.89
N LEU A 122 -3.70 5.65 -11.51
CA LEU A 122 -4.13 6.23 -10.25
C LEU A 122 -5.64 6.49 -10.25
N ASP A 123 -6.17 7.04 -11.34
CA ASP A 123 -7.60 7.34 -11.52
C ASP A 123 -8.45 6.05 -11.53
N PHE A 124 -7.92 4.97 -12.10
CA PHE A 124 -8.55 3.65 -12.11
C PHE A 124 -8.46 2.94 -10.76
N CYS A 125 -7.60 3.37 -9.84
CA CYS A 125 -7.49 2.75 -8.52
C CYS A 125 -8.44 3.40 -7.52
N PRO A 126 -9.57 2.77 -7.13
CA PRO A 126 -10.56 3.38 -6.24
C PRO A 126 -10.01 3.63 -4.83
N TYR A 127 -8.85 3.07 -4.52
CA TYR A 127 -8.17 3.20 -3.22
C TYR A 127 -7.00 4.18 -3.24
N ASN A 128 -6.71 4.79 -4.39
CA ASN A 128 -5.60 5.74 -4.54
C ASN A 128 -4.26 5.14 -4.01
N ILE A 129 -3.88 3.94 -4.47
CA ILE A 129 -2.73 3.20 -3.94
C ILE A 129 -1.42 3.45 -4.69
N PRO A 130 -1.36 3.47 -6.05
CA PRO A 130 -0.10 3.63 -6.76
C PRO A 130 0.66 4.88 -6.34
N ARG A 131 1.98 4.76 -6.20
CA ARG A 131 2.84 5.91 -5.87
C ARG A 131 4.03 5.94 -6.80
N ARG A 132 4.37 7.12 -7.28
CA ARG A 132 5.55 7.39 -8.10
C ARG A 132 6.54 8.23 -7.30
N ASP A 133 7.79 7.83 -7.33
CA ASP A 133 8.89 8.65 -6.84
C ASP A 133 9.28 9.64 -7.94
N GLU A 134 9.09 10.92 -7.69
CA GLU A 134 9.34 11.98 -8.68
C GLU A 134 10.83 12.15 -9.01
N LYS A 135 11.74 11.66 -8.15
CA LYS A 135 13.18 11.76 -8.39
C LYS A 135 13.71 10.59 -9.20
N THR A 136 13.22 9.37 -8.91
CA THR A 136 13.74 8.14 -9.51
C THR A 136 12.84 7.57 -10.60
N GLY A 137 11.59 8.05 -10.70
CA GLY A 137 10.58 7.52 -11.61
C GLY A 137 9.96 6.19 -11.15
N VAL A 138 10.47 5.59 -10.08
CA VAL A 138 9.99 4.29 -9.59
C VAL A 138 8.52 4.39 -9.20
N ILE A 139 7.71 3.47 -9.75
CA ILE A 139 6.30 3.32 -9.41
C ILE A 139 6.15 2.04 -8.61
N ASN A 140 5.63 2.16 -7.41
CA ASN A 140 5.52 1.02 -6.51
C ASN A 140 4.30 1.10 -5.57
N LYS A 141 4.07 0.02 -4.87
CA LYS A 141 3.04 -0.18 -3.85
C LYS A 141 3.33 -1.47 -3.08
N CYS A 142 2.48 -1.84 -2.13
CA CYS A 142 2.53 -3.15 -1.49
C CYS A 142 2.58 -4.28 -2.55
N ASP A 143 3.51 -5.20 -2.38
CA ASP A 143 3.75 -6.39 -3.20
C ASP A 143 3.21 -7.69 -2.57
N MET A 144 2.48 -7.59 -1.44
CA MET A 144 2.03 -8.71 -0.61
C MET A 144 3.21 -9.48 0.05
N CYS A 145 4.43 -8.97 0.01
CA CYS A 145 5.66 -9.73 0.34
C CYS A 145 5.68 -11.08 -0.42
N VAL A 146 5.47 -11.03 -1.73
CA VAL A 146 5.20 -12.20 -2.58
C VAL A 146 6.25 -13.30 -2.43
N GLU A 147 7.52 -12.96 -2.26
CA GLU A 147 8.60 -13.93 -2.03
C GLU A 147 8.35 -14.75 -0.76
N ARG A 148 8.01 -14.08 0.34
CA ARG A 148 7.67 -14.75 1.60
C ARG A 148 6.43 -15.66 1.46
N VAL A 149 5.42 -15.14 0.77
CA VAL A 149 4.16 -15.87 0.59
C VAL A 149 4.36 -17.14 -0.25
N LYS A 150 5.23 -17.10 -1.24
CA LYS A 150 5.64 -18.28 -2.03
C LYS A 150 6.40 -19.32 -1.21
N GLU A 151 7.15 -18.89 -0.21
CA GLU A 151 7.81 -19.77 0.77
C GLU A 151 6.88 -20.28 1.88
N GLY A 152 5.57 -20.01 1.79
CA GLY A 152 4.59 -20.41 2.81
C GLY A 152 4.58 -19.54 4.07
N LEU A 153 5.33 -18.43 4.05
CA LEU A 153 5.39 -17.49 5.16
C LEU A 153 4.32 -16.40 5.01
N VAL A 154 3.93 -15.79 6.12
CA VAL A 154 3.00 -14.65 6.09
C VAL A 154 3.73 -13.35 5.75
N PRO A 155 3.06 -12.36 5.15
CA PRO A 155 3.61 -11.01 4.96
C PRO A 155 4.12 -10.40 6.27
N MET A 156 5.18 -9.59 6.20
CA MET A 156 5.80 -9.02 7.42
C MET A 156 4.84 -8.19 8.26
N CYS A 157 3.95 -7.46 7.62
CA CYS A 157 2.94 -6.69 8.35
C CYS A 157 1.94 -7.57 9.12
N VAL A 158 1.65 -8.78 8.61
CA VAL A 158 0.81 -9.77 9.30
C VAL A 158 1.58 -10.42 10.44
N LYS A 159 2.88 -10.72 10.21
CA LYS A 159 3.74 -11.29 11.25
C LYS A 159 3.89 -10.36 12.46
N ALA A 160 3.87 -9.04 12.24
CA ALA A 160 4.07 -8.03 13.28
C ALA A 160 2.78 -7.66 14.03
N CYS A 161 1.62 -8.08 13.53
CA CYS A 161 0.31 -7.81 14.11
C CYS A 161 -0.19 -9.02 14.90
#